data_557bd90e0e44c38b67ac72cb04f5f900
#
_entry.id   557bd90e0e44c38b67ac72cb04f5f900
#
_cell.length_a   1.000
_cell.length_b   1.000
_cell.length_c   1.000
_cell.angle_alpha   90.00
_cell.angle_beta   90.00
_cell.angle_gamma   90.00
#
_symmetry.space_group_name_H-M   'P 1'
#
loop_
_entity.id
_entity.type
_entity.pdbx_description
1 polymer ?
#
loop_
_entity_poly.entity_id
_entity_poly.type
_entity_poly.pdbx_seq_one_letter_code
_entity_poly.pdbx_strand_id
1 'polypeptide(L)'
;MRSDHGFSLIEVLVSLFIISTISIAGTTVLLSSFQSRDALAASTEQTQAYAQAHTRVREDLLQWVPRAAESRPVLDPSASFLGGGIGEAGLLFAFVRDGWTNPGLTEERSGLFAVRYVFENGRLIRRTRPFADPL
;
A
#
# COMPACT_ATOMS: atom_id res chain seq x y z
N MET A 1 6.37 8.15 -75.81
CA MET A 1 6.99 6.92 -75.33
C MET A 1 7.18 7.08 -73.81
N ARG A 2 6.45 6.42 -73.05
CA ARG A 2 6.65 6.37 -71.57
C ARG A 2 7.73 5.33 -71.34
N SER A 3 8.87 5.76 -70.75
CA SER A 3 9.90 4.84 -70.29
C SER A 3 9.46 4.23 -68.96
N ASP A 4 9.02 2.99 -69.01
CA ASP A 4 8.75 2.20 -67.79
C ASP A 4 10.10 1.86 -67.15
N HIS A 5 10.48 2.64 -66.15
CA HIS A 5 11.65 2.36 -65.32
C HIS A 5 11.23 1.31 -64.28
N GLY A 6 11.55 0.05 -64.55
CA GLY A 6 11.40 -1.03 -63.56
C GLY A 6 12.32 -0.79 -62.38
N PHE A 7 11.86 -1.18 -61.18
CA PHE A 7 12.66 -1.13 -59.91
C PHE A 7 13.93 -1.96 -60.07
N SER A 8 15.06 -1.40 -59.66
CA SER A 8 16.33 -2.12 -59.61
C SER A 8 16.34 -3.08 -58.43
N LEU A 9 16.91 -4.28 -58.59
CA LEU A 9 17.07 -5.24 -57.50
C LEU A 9 17.80 -4.63 -56.30
N ILE A 10 18.77 -3.77 -56.53
CA ILE A 10 19.51 -3.09 -55.44
C ILE A 10 18.61 -2.13 -54.64
N GLU A 11 17.69 -1.45 -55.29
CA GLU A 11 16.76 -0.51 -54.65
C GLU A 11 15.81 -1.21 -53.74
N VAL A 12 15.33 -2.39 -54.12
CA VAL A 12 14.51 -3.26 -53.27
C VAL A 12 15.30 -3.75 -52.04
N LEU A 13 16.56 -4.17 -52.25
CA LEU A 13 17.43 -4.62 -51.14
C LEU A 13 17.70 -3.50 -50.12
N VAL A 14 18.04 -2.30 -50.63
CA VAL A 14 18.28 -1.13 -49.79
C VAL A 14 17.02 -0.73 -49.02
N SER A 15 15.87 -0.73 -49.68
CA SER A 15 14.58 -0.43 -49.01
C SER A 15 14.25 -1.42 -47.92
N LEU A 16 14.43 -2.72 -48.16
CA LEU A 16 14.21 -3.76 -47.11
C LEU A 16 15.19 -3.62 -45.97
N PHE A 17 16.44 -3.27 -46.22
CA PHE A 17 17.42 -3.02 -45.19
C PHE A 17 17.03 -1.83 -44.29
N ILE A 18 16.59 -0.73 -44.91
CA ILE A 18 16.14 0.45 -44.15
C ILE A 18 14.90 0.14 -43.32
N ILE A 19 13.90 -0.53 -43.91
CA ILE A 19 12.68 -0.90 -43.20
C ILE A 19 12.99 -1.83 -42.02
N SER A 20 13.87 -2.82 -42.21
CA SER A 20 14.29 -3.74 -41.13
C SER A 20 14.97 -3.01 -39.99
N THR A 21 15.86 -2.06 -40.30
CA THR A 21 16.57 -1.28 -39.27
C THR A 21 15.61 -0.40 -38.45
N ILE A 22 14.67 0.25 -39.11
CA ILE A 22 13.66 1.08 -38.47
C ILE A 22 12.73 0.20 -37.60
N SER A 23 12.34 -0.98 -38.08
CA SER A 23 11.49 -1.91 -37.36
C SER A 23 12.16 -2.43 -36.08
N ILE A 24 13.46 -2.76 -36.15
CA ILE A 24 14.23 -3.17 -34.96
C ILE A 24 14.31 -2.02 -33.95
N ALA A 25 14.64 -0.82 -34.39
CA ALA A 25 14.72 0.36 -33.54
C ALA A 25 13.36 0.69 -32.90
N GLY A 26 12.27 0.62 -33.67
CA GLY A 26 10.92 0.82 -33.16
C GLY A 26 10.52 -0.21 -32.09
N THR A 27 10.85 -1.48 -32.33
CA THR A 27 10.56 -2.56 -31.37
C THR A 27 11.32 -2.39 -30.06
N THR A 28 12.59 -2.01 -30.11
CA THR A 28 13.41 -1.79 -28.90
C THR A 28 12.88 -0.64 -28.05
N VAL A 29 12.47 0.46 -28.67
CA VAL A 29 11.86 1.60 -27.96
C VAL A 29 10.53 1.19 -27.32
N LEU A 30 9.72 0.41 -28.01
CA LEU A 30 8.45 -0.07 -27.48
C LEU A 30 8.65 -0.97 -26.27
N LEU A 31 9.53 -1.96 -26.36
CA LEU A 31 9.86 -2.86 -25.24
C LEU A 31 10.42 -2.11 -24.02
N SER A 32 11.32 -1.16 -24.25
CA SER A 32 11.84 -0.28 -23.19
C SER A 32 10.74 0.53 -22.51
N SER A 33 9.75 1.00 -23.26
CA SER A 33 8.61 1.73 -22.71
C SER A 33 7.71 0.86 -21.82
N PHE A 34 7.49 -0.39 -22.17
CA PHE A 34 6.75 -1.34 -21.33
C PHE A 34 7.49 -1.65 -20.03
N GLN A 35 8.78 -1.93 -20.10
CA GLN A 35 9.59 -2.18 -18.90
C GLN A 35 9.61 -0.99 -17.94
N SER A 36 9.68 0.23 -18.49
CA SER A 36 9.62 1.45 -17.69
C SER A 36 8.26 1.63 -17.00
N ARG A 37 7.17 1.29 -17.65
CA ARG A 37 5.83 1.33 -17.07
C ARG A 37 5.69 0.35 -15.91
N ASP A 38 6.17 -0.87 -16.07
CA ASP A 38 6.09 -1.90 -15.03
C ASP A 38 6.91 -1.50 -13.80
N ALA A 39 8.10 -0.95 -13.99
CA ALA A 39 8.93 -0.44 -12.90
C ALA A 39 8.27 0.74 -12.16
N LEU A 40 7.65 1.67 -12.90
CA LEU A 40 6.92 2.79 -12.32
C LEU A 40 5.67 2.31 -11.56
N ALA A 41 4.94 1.35 -12.10
CA ALA A 41 3.75 0.78 -11.44
C ALA A 41 4.13 0.15 -10.09
N ALA A 42 5.18 -0.67 -10.04
CA ALA A 42 5.67 -1.29 -8.80
C ALA A 42 6.12 -0.23 -7.77
N SER A 43 6.85 0.79 -8.19
CA SER A 43 7.28 1.89 -7.32
C SER A 43 6.11 2.71 -6.78
N THR A 44 5.09 2.95 -7.62
CA THR A 44 3.89 3.68 -7.24
C THR A 44 3.06 2.89 -6.22
N GLU A 45 2.89 1.59 -6.42
CA GLU A 45 2.17 0.70 -5.50
C GLU A 45 2.83 0.69 -4.13
N GLN A 46 4.14 0.58 -4.07
CA GLN A 46 4.89 0.63 -2.81
C GLN A 46 4.70 1.97 -2.09
N THR A 47 4.81 3.08 -2.81
CA THR A 47 4.63 4.43 -2.24
C THR A 47 3.21 4.64 -1.73
N GLN A 48 2.20 4.16 -2.46
CA GLN A 48 0.81 4.20 -2.04
C GLN A 48 0.56 3.37 -0.78
N ALA A 49 1.14 2.17 -0.69
CA ALA A 49 1.03 1.32 0.49
C ALA A 49 1.59 2.01 1.74
N TYR A 50 2.75 2.67 1.63
CA TYR A 50 3.31 3.46 2.74
C TYR A 50 2.43 4.67 3.11
N ALA A 51 1.93 5.40 2.13
CA ALA A 51 1.06 6.54 2.37
C ALA A 51 -0.25 6.13 3.06
N GLN A 52 -0.86 5.04 2.64
CA GLN A 52 -2.05 4.48 3.27
C GLN A 52 -1.78 4.01 4.71
N ALA A 53 -0.67 3.29 4.93
CA ALA A 53 -0.28 2.85 6.26
C ALA A 53 -0.05 4.04 7.20
N HIS A 54 0.68 5.06 6.75
CA HIS A 54 0.94 6.28 7.51
C HIS A 54 -0.37 7.01 7.86
N THR A 55 -1.25 7.20 6.88
CA THR A 55 -2.54 7.86 7.09
C THR A 55 -3.37 7.11 8.12
N ARG A 56 -3.42 5.77 8.00
CA ARG A 56 -4.20 4.94 8.91
C ARG A 56 -3.67 4.96 10.34
N VAL A 57 -2.36 4.85 10.51
CA VAL A 57 -1.72 4.98 11.83
C VAL A 57 -2.00 6.35 12.44
N ARG A 58 -1.87 7.41 11.64
CA ARG A 58 -2.14 8.77 12.09
C ARG A 58 -3.58 8.98 12.52
N GLU A 59 -4.55 8.49 11.75
CA GLU A 59 -5.98 8.54 12.08
C GLU A 59 -6.28 7.80 13.39
N ASP A 60 -5.73 6.62 13.55
CA ASP A 60 -5.90 5.82 14.77
C ASP A 60 -5.31 6.53 15.99
N LEU A 61 -4.14 7.14 15.87
CA LEU A 61 -3.49 7.89 16.95
C LEU A 61 -4.23 9.18 17.31
N LEU A 62 -4.83 9.87 16.33
CA LEU A 62 -5.63 11.07 16.60
C LEU A 62 -6.91 10.77 17.38
N GLN A 63 -7.40 9.56 17.33
CA GLN A 63 -8.58 9.09 18.06
C GLN A 63 -8.23 8.29 19.31
N TRP A 64 -6.96 8.31 19.70
CA TRP A 64 -6.53 7.65 20.93
C TRP A 64 -7.25 8.18 22.17
N VAL A 65 -7.69 7.24 23.01
CA VAL A 65 -8.33 7.52 24.29
C VAL A 65 -7.48 6.94 25.40
N PRO A 66 -7.20 7.69 26.48
CA PRO A 66 -6.38 7.22 27.61
C PRO A 66 -7.13 6.17 28.44
N ARG A 67 -7.32 4.98 27.86
CA ARG A 67 -7.89 3.79 28.54
C ARG A 67 -6.98 2.59 28.30
N ALA A 68 -6.93 1.67 29.25
CA ALA A 68 -6.14 0.46 29.09
C ALA A 68 -6.65 -0.40 27.93
N ALA A 69 -5.73 -0.84 27.08
CA ALA A 69 -6.04 -1.71 25.96
C ALA A 69 -6.43 -3.14 26.35
N GLU A 70 -6.21 -3.52 27.60
CA GLU A 70 -6.62 -4.79 28.22
C GLU A 70 -7.33 -4.50 29.54
N SER A 71 -8.21 -5.43 29.97
CA SER A 71 -9.10 -5.33 31.12
C SER A 71 -8.36 -5.28 32.49
N ARG A 72 -7.34 -4.46 32.59
CA ARG A 72 -6.65 -4.15 33.83
C ARG A 72 -7.12 -2.80 34.35
N PRO A 73 -7.47 -2.66 35.63
CA PRO A 73 -7.79 -1.37 36.21
C PRO A 73 -6.56 -0.46 36.06
N VAL A 74 -6.69 0.59 35.25
CA VAL A 74 -5.60 1.52 35.01
C VAL A 74 -5.61 2.59 36.07
N LEU A 75 -4.70 2.45 37.00
CA LEU A 75 -4.28 3.54 37.89
C LEU A 75 -3.18 4.39 37.26
N ASP A 76 -2.58 3.92 36.12
CA ASP A 76 -1.47 4.57 35.43
C ASP A 76 -1.87 4.92 33.99
N PRO A 77 -1.96 6.22 33.65
CA PRO A 77 -2.23 6.66 32.27
C PRO A 77 -1.23 6.14 31.24
N SER A 78 -0.01 5.79 31.65
CA SER A 78 1.01 5.21 30.76
C SER A 78 0.62 3.82 30.24
N ALA A 79 -0.23 3.09 30.96
CA ALA A 79 -0.73 1.78 30.53
C ALA A 79 -1.82 1.86 29.44
N SER A 80 -2.26 3.07 29.07
CA SER A 80 -3.23 3.28 28.00
C SER A 80 -2.62 3.13 26.58
N PHE A 81 -1.30 3.18 26.51
CA PHE A 81 -0.52 2.95 25.29
C PHE A 81 0.57 1.92 25.58
N LEU A 82 0.44 0.76 24.98
CA LEU A 82 1.43 -0.32 25.09
C LEU A 82 2.37 -0.24 23.91
N GLY A 83 3.63 0.13 24.14
CA GLY A 83 4.73 -0.03 23.19
C GLY A 83 5.33 -1.42 23.37
N GLY A 84 5.46 -2.19 22.30
CA GLY A 84 6.18 -3.46 22.29
C GLY A 84 7.62 -3.27 21.80
N GLY A 85 8.57 -3.95 22.43
CA GLY A 85 9.89 -4.12 21.82
C GLY A 85 9.79 -5.08 20.62
N ILE A 86 10.68 -4.95 19.66
CA ILE A 86 10.73 -5.80 18.45
C ILE A 86 10.90 -7.32 18.80
N GLY A 87 11.02 -7.67 20.08
CA GLY A 87 11.20 -9.03 20.56
C GLY A 87 9.96 -9.74 21.09
N GLU A 88 8.88 -9.04 21.43
CA GLU A 88 7.66 -9.67 21.93
C GLU A 88 6.63 -9.85 20.82
N ALA A 89 6.61 -11.03 20.17
CA ALA A 89 5.59 -11.45 19.21
C ALA A 89 5.27 -10.44 18.10
N GLY A 90 6.26 -9.59 17.70
CA GLY A 90 6.08 -8.60 16.65
C GLY A 90 5.18 -7.42 17.00
N LEU A 91 4.73 -7.27 18.25
CA LEU A 91 3.91 -6.15 18.68
C LEU A 91 4.72 -4.85 18.61
N LEU A 92 4.24 -3.88 17.82
CA LEU A 92 4.82 -2.54 17.76
C LEU A 92 4.18 -1.65 18.82
N PHE A 93 2.86 -1.54 18.79
CA PHE A 93 2.08 -0.81 19.79
C PHE A 93 0.61 -1.23 19.81
N ALA A 94 -0.05 -1.00 20.92
CA ALA A 94 -1.47 -1.22 21.11
C ALA A 94 -2.07 -0.11 21.98
N PHE A 95 -3.29 0.31 21.64
CA PHE A 95 -4.02 1.34 22.37
C PHE A 95 -5.52 1.24 22.12
N VAL A 96 -6.29 2.00 22.88
CA VAL A 96 -7.73 2.14 22.68
C VAL A 96 -8.00 3.44 21.91
N ARG A 97 -8.87 3.36 20.93
CA ARG A 97 -9.35 4.53 20.19
C ARG A 97 -10.87 4.62 20.22
N ASP A 98 -11.37 5.83 20.07
CA ASP A 98 -12.78 6.11 19.77
C ASP A 98 -13.02 6.08 18.24
N GLY A 99 -14.27 6.14 17.83
CA GLY A 99 -14.65 6.35 16.43
C GLY A 99 -15.41 5.20 15.80
N TRP A 100 -16.03 4.34 16.58
CA TRP A 100 -17.04 3.44 16.03
C TRP A 100 -18.40 4.11 16.02
N THR A 101 -18.88 4.38 14.81
CA THR A 101 -20.21 4.93 14.64
C THR A 101 -21.24 3.84 14.88
N ASN A 102 -22.07 3.98 15.91
CA ASN A 102 -23.24 3.14 16.16
C ASN A 102 -24.49 3.89 15.70
N PRO A 103 -24.89 3.77 14.40
CA PRO A 103 -26.02 4.53 13.87
C PRO A 103 -27.31 4.07 14.56
N GLY A 104 -27.97 5.00 15.22
CA GLY A 104 -29.24 4.75 15.87
C GLY A 104 -29.14 4.07 17.25
N LEU A 105 -27.94 3.93 17.83
CA LEU A 105 -27.72 3.27 19.14
C LEU A 105 -28.35 1.87 19.21
N THR A 106 -28.40 1.15 18.09
CA THR A 106 -29.07 -0.14 17.96
C THR A 106 -28.36 -1.27 18.68
N GLU A 107 -27.08 -1.07 19.06
CA GLU A 107 -26.30 -2.06 19.80
C GLU A 107 -25.77 -1.43 21.09
N GLU A 108 -25.95 -2.14 22.20
CA GLU A 108 -25.35 -1.80 23.51
C GLU A 108 -23.84 -2.09 23.48
N ARG A 109 -23.09 -1.30 22.70
CA ARG A 109 -21.64 -1.43 22.59
C ARG A 109 -20.98 -0.08 22.83
N SER A 110 -19.82 -0.16 23.45
CA SER A 110 -18.92 0.99 23.51
C SER A 110 -18.47 1.40 22.10
N GLY A 111 -18.40 2.70 21.82
CA GLY A 111 -17.79 3.24 20.60
C GLY A 111 -16.27 3.05 20.52
N LEU A 112 -15.68 2.34 21.49
CA LEU A 112 -14.26 2.17 21.63
C LEU A 112 -13.76 0.87 20.98
N PHE A 113 -12.57 0.94 20.40
CA PHE A 113 -11.84 -0.21 19.87
C PHE A 113 -10.46 -0.32 20.51
N ALA A 114 -10.04 -1.54 20.78
CA ALA A 114 -8.64 -1.84 20.96
C ALA A 114 -7.99 -2.05 19.58
N VAL A 115 -6.97 -1.27 19.30
CA VAL A 115 -6.15 -1.36 18.07
C VAL A 115 -4.77 -1.88 18.44
N ARG A 116 -4.30 -2.84 17.67
CA ARG A 116 -2.97 -3.43 17.84
C ARG A 116 -2.26 -3.45 16.47
N TYR A 117 -1.06 -2.89 16.44
CA TYR A 117 -0.18 -2.92 15.30
C TYR A 117 0.92 -3.95 15.53
N VAL A 118 1.04 -4.87 14.61
CA VAL A 118 1.98 -6.00 14.69
C VAL A 118 2.81 -6.06 13.41
N PHE A 119 4.09 -6.36 13.53
CA PHE A 119 4.96 -6.59 12.40
C PHE A 119 5.26 -8.09 12.29
N GLU A 120 4.67 -8.74 11.31
CA GLU A 120 4.81 -10.17 11.07
C GLU A 120 5.15 -10.45 9.61
N ASN A 121 6.14 -11.28 9.37
CA ASN A 121 6.54 -11.71 8.03
C ASN A 121 6.80 -10.54 7.04
N GLY A 122 7.44 -9.47 7.53
CA GLY A 122 7.75 -8.29 6.71
C GLY A 122 6.56 -7.39 6.42
N ARG A 123 5.42 -7.58 7.09
CA ARG A 123 4.18 -6.82 6.91
C ARG A 123 3.74 -6.15 8.18
N LEU A 124 3.26 -4.92 8.03
CA LEU A 124 2.54 -4.23 9.10
C LEU A 124 1.08 -4.67 9.08
N ILE A 125 0.65 -5.30 10.16
CA ILE A 125 -0.71 -5.82 10.32
C ILE A 125 -1.42 -5.00 11.39
N ARG A 126 -2.59 -4.47 11.04
CA ARG A 126 -3.49 -3.79 11.97
C ARG A 126 -4.58 -4.77 12.40
N ARG A 127 -4.66 -5.03 13.69
CA ARG A 127 -5.73 -5.84 14.29
C ARG A 127 -6.62 -4.96 15.15
N THR A 128 -7.92 -5.12 15.03
CA THR A 128 -8.91 -4.39 15.84
C THR A 128 -9.80 -5.35 16.57
N ARG A 129 -10.16 -4.99 17.79
CA ARG A 129 -11.13 -5.72 18.60
C ARG A 129 -12.09 -4.71 19.22
N PRO A 130 -13.42 -4.98 19.21
CA PRO A 130 -14.35 -4.17 19.98
C PRO A 130 -13.91 -4.16 21.45
N PHE A 131 -13.91 -2.97 22.03
CA PHE A 131 -13.61 -2.83 23.45
C PHE A 131 -14.91 -3.08 24.22
N ALA A 132 -14.99 -4.20 24.93
CA ALA A 132 -16.05 -4.42 25.90
C ALA A 132 -15.65 -3.69 27.17
N ASP A 133 -16.42 -2.70 27.57
CA ASP A 133 -16.30 -2.09 28.91
C ASP A 133 -16.68 -3.16 29.92
N PRO A 134 -15.81 -3.55 30.84
CA PRO A 134 -16.27 -4.39 31.96
C PRO A 134 -17.22 -3.56 32.79
N LEU A 135 -18.47 -3.99 32.83
CA LEU A 135 -19.47 -3.50 33.79
C LEU A 135 -19.04 -3.77 35.23
#